data_2d9969ad78a8a33fef432feb4a8fca64
#
_entry.id   2d9969ad78a8a33fef432feb4a8fca64
#
_cell.length_a   1.000
_cell.length_b   1.000
_cell.length_c   1.000
_cell.angle_alpha   90.00
_cell.angle_beta   90.00
_cell.angle_gamma   90.00
#
_symmetry.space_group_name_H-M   'P 1'
#
loop_
_entity.id
_entity.type
_entity.pdbx_description
1 polymer ?
#
loop_
_entity_poly.entity_id
_entity_poly.type
_entity_poly.pdbx_seq_one_letter_code
_entity_poly.pdbx_strand_id
1 'polypeptide(L)'
;MAEIPKTRHPFLDLVHVAFILTDLHSKILYANRYAEHLFGYMREEMEGQRIRVLFFEDDLKYFLPNIVYLAIDKAGFEGDGLLRQRDGKGIFVHLSAASFKEGGESFLAFSFQEIQRLKRLEREKLELRHRASLGMMVEEIAHQVRNPIATIGGYAQRLMKASVSSPKTKAYIDRVLQEAKRLEEMIRQMEELVKMPRPVFQREKFLEVVERTLQSVSQVEKAKEISFNLEERSLKGEEYFYIDRGLVIRALSHILENSIESIGQGKRKKERKRIRVFLACNEENVEISVSDRGEGIPKKNLDRIFEPFFSTRPERVGLGLTFVKRMMEDHGGKIRIESRLRSGTTITLTFPKDRRRLIRREWVSPEAQNSLFSK
;
A
#
# COMPACT_ATOMS: atom_id res chain seq x y z
N MET A 1 -27.40 8.02 -43.25
CA MET A 1 -27.74 7.35 -41.99
C MET A 1 -27.64 5.88 -42.32
N ALA A 2 -26.51 5.25 -42.01
CA ALA A 2 -26.35 3.80 -42.20
C ALA A 2 -27.25 3.09 -41.19
N GLU A 3 -28.11 2.22 -41.70
CA GLU A 3 -28.90 1.32 -40.86
C GLU A 3 -27.94 0.37 -40.17
N ILE A 4 -27.78 0.53 -38.85
CA ILE A 4 -27.08 -0.42 -38.00
C ILE A 4 -27.71 -1.79 -38.27
N PRO A 5 -26.93 -2.85 -38.52
CA PRO A 5 -27.50 -4.17 -38.71
C PRO A 5 -28.29 -4.54 -37.44
N LYS A 6 -29.60 -4.56 -37.53
CA LYS A 6 -30.54 -5.09 -36.51
C LYS A 6 -30.39 -6.61 -36.35
N THR A 7 -29.22 -7.14 -36.61
CA THR A 7 -28.89 -8.52 -36.40
C THR A 7 -28.71 -8.75 -34.91
N ARG A 8 -29.79 -9.15 -34.25
CA ARG A 8 -29.70 -9.85 -32.97
C ARG A 8 -28.71 -10.97 -33.18
N HIS A 9 -27.57 -10.91 -32.50
CA HIS A 9 -26.61 -12.02 -32.47
C HIS A 9 -27.00 -12.94 -31.31
N PRO A 10 -27.91 -13.89 -31.49
CA PRO A 10 -28.48 -14.69 -30.38
C PRO A 10 -27.38 -15.52 -29.69
N PHE A 11 -26.27 -15.79 -30.35
CA PHE A 11 -25.13 -16.46 -29.73
C PHE A 11 -24.43 -15.63 -28.65
N LEU A 12 -24.45 -14.28 -28.75
CA LEU A 12 -23.88 -13.40 -27.70
C LEU A 12 -24.72 -13.39 -26.42
N ASP A 13 -26.00 -13.73 -26.51
CA ASP A 13 -26.88 -13.85 -25.35
C ASP A 13 -26.68 -15.17 -24.59
N LEU A 14 -26.00 -16.15 -25.20
CA LEU A 14 -25.67 -17.43 -24.57
C LEU A 14 -24.34 -17.38 -23.80
N VAL A 15 -23.55 -16.34 -24.01
CA VAL A 15 -22.23 -16.19 -23.37
C VAL A 15 -22.40 -15.50 -22.01
N HIS A 16 -21.80 -16.09 -20.95
CA HIS A 16 -21.81 -15.53 -19.58
C HIS A 16 -20.74 -14.42 -19.40
N VAL A 17 -20.67 -13.53 -20.40
CA VAL A 17 -19.83 -12.34 -20.40
C VAL A 17 -20.68 -11.18 -20.91
N ALA A 18 -20.68 -10.07 -20.21
CA ALA A 18 -21.37 -8.88 -20.69
C ALA A 18 -20.62 -8.33 -21.90
N PHE A 19 -21.35 -8.14 -23.01
CA PHE A 19 -20.82 -7.63 -24.27
C PHE A 19 -21.56 -6.36 -24.66
N ILE A 20 -20.80 -5.29 -24.93
CA ILE A 20 -21.34 -4.00 -25.34
C ILE A 20 -20.58 -3.52 -26.57
N LEU A 21 -21.32 -3.11 -27.59
CA LEU A 21 -20.79 -2.51 -28.79
C LEU A 21 -21.08 -1.00 -28.78
N THR A 22 -20.10 -0.19 -29.15
CA THR A 22 -20.26 1.26 -29.25
C THR A 22 -19.70 1.80 -30.58
N ASP A 23 -20.13 3.00 -30.96
CA ASP A 23 -19.42 3.79 -31.93
C ASP A 23 -18.11 4.37 -31.36
N LEU A 24 -17.32 5.07 -32.18
CA LEU A 24 -16.08 5.73 -31.74
C LEU A 24 -16.32 6.89 -30.75
N HIS A 25 -17.56 7.39 -30.63
CA HIS A 25 -17.97 8.40 -29.66
C HIS A 25 -18.47 7.78 -28.35
N SER A 26 -18.26 6.45 -28.20
CA SER A 26 -18.65 5.68 -27.01
C SER A 26 -20.17 5.61 -26.79
N LYS A 27 -20.99 5.82 -27.83
CA LYS A 27 -22.43 5.62 -27.80
C LYS A 27 -22.73 4.14 -27.97
N ILE A 28 -23.50 3.56 -27.05
CA ILE A 28 -23.88 2.16 -27.04
C ILE A 28 -24.84 1.88 -28.18
N LEU A 29 -24.48 0.95 -29.03
CA LEU A 29 -25.25 0.49 -30.19
C LEU A 29 -25.92 -0.86 -29.93
N TYR A 30 -25.28 -1.68 -29.06
CA TYR A 30 -25.78 -3.00 -28.71
C TYR A 30 -25.28 -3.39 -27.33
N ALA A 31 -26.10 -4.09 -26.57
CA ALA A 31 -25.74 -4.77 -25.34
C ALA A 31 -26.39 -6.16 -25.32
N ASN A 32 -25.65 -7.20 -24.89
CA ASN A 32 -26.22 -8.53 -24.77
C ASN A 32 -27.01 -8.69 -23.45
N ARG A 33 -27.77 -9.79 -23.34
CA ARG A 33 -28.61 -10.11 -22.16
C ARG A 33 -27.77 -10.18 -20.85
N TYR A 34 -26.54 -10.64 -20.92
CA TYR A 34 -25.69 -10.70 -19.74
C TYR A 34 -25.25 -9.30 -19.25
N ALA A 35 -25.12 -8.34 -20.15
CA ALA A 35 -24.85 -6.94 -19.77
C ALA A 35 -26.03 -6.33 -19.00
N GLU A 36 -27.28 -6.65 -19.37
CA GLU A 36 -28.47 -6.25 -18.57
C GLU A 36 -28.36 -6.78 -17.14
N HIS A 37 -28.03 -8.05 -17.01
CA HIS A 37 -27.93 -8.71 -15.71
C HIS A 37 -26.79 -8.15 -14.85
N LEU A 38 -25.63 -7.91 -15.48
CA LEU A 38 -24.42 -7.46 -14.80
C LEU A 38 -24.56 -6.02 -14.30
N PHE A 39 -25.10 -5.12 -15.13
CA PHE A 39 -25.16 -3.69 -14.82
C PHE A 39 -26.52 -3.23 -14.27
N GLY A 40 -27.56 -4.05 -14.38
CA GLY A 40 -28.91 -3.76 -13.85
C GLY A 40 -29.72 -2.77 -14.70
N TYR A 41 -29.30 -2.51 -15.94
CA TYR A 41 -30.03 -1.71 -16.92
C TYR A 41 -30.73 -2.62 -17.92
N MET A 42 -31.90 -2.26 -18.39
CA MET A 42 -32.51 -2.91 -19.55
C MET A 42 -31.72 -2.54 -20.81
N ARG A 43 -31.71 -3.42 -21.81
CA ARG A 43 -31.00 -3.17 -23.09
C ARG A 43 -31.45 -1.87 -23.73
N GLU A 44 -32.73 -1.63 -23.77
CA GLU A 44 -33.37 -0.45 -24.36
C GLU A 44 -32.97 0.83 -23.60
N GLU A 45 -32.65 0.72 -22.30
CA GLU A 45 -32.15 1.85 -21.51
C GLU A 45 -30.66 2.14 -21.78
N MET A 46 -29.87 1.10 -22.13
CA MET A 46 -28.46 1.24 -22.46
C MET A 46 -28.23 1.74 -23.88
N GLU A 47 -28.98 1.21 -24.86
CA GLU A 47 -28.83 1.57 -26.26
C GLU A 47 -29.10 3.06 -26.49
N GLY A 48 -28.19 3.71 -27.22
CA GLY A 48 -28.23 5.14 -27.44
C GLY A 48 -27.59 6.00 -26.36
N GLN A 49 -27.32 5.46 -25.17
CA GLN A 49 -26.55 6.15 -24.13
C GLN A 49 -25.05 6.04 -24.39
N ARG A 50 -24.26 6.85 -23.71
CA ARG A 50 -22.81 6.71 -23.73
C ARG A 50 -22.36 5.72 -22.68
N ILE A 51 -21.36 4.89 -23.00
CA ILE A 51 -20.82 3.86 -22.09
C ILE A 51 -20.31 4.42 -20.74
N ARG A 52 -20.05 5.73 -20.68
CA ARG A 52 -19.66 6.44 -19.45
C ARG A 52 -20.62 6.22 -18.27
N VAL A 53 -21.87 5.87 -18.53
CA VAL A 53 -22.89 5.59 -17.50
C VAL A 53 -22.48 4.44 -16.57
N LEU A 54 -21.64 3.53 -17.08
CA LEU A 54 -21.10 2.38 -16.38
C LEU A 54 -19.82 2.68 -15.58
N PHE A 55 -19.32 3.93 -15.63
CA PHE A 55 -18.09 4.34 -14.96
C PHE A 55 -18.39 5.34 -13.84
N PHE A 56 -17.54 5.35 -12.82
CA PHE A 56 -17.57 6.39 -11.80
C PHE A 56 -16.99 7.71 -12.35
N GLU A 57 -17.37 8.84 -11.78
CA GLU A 57 -16.95 10.17 -12.28
C GLU A 57 -15.43 10.34 -12.34
N ASP A 58 -14.72 9.80 -11.34
CA ASP A 58 -13.26 9.84 -11.30
C ASP A 58 -12.60 9.08 -12.46
N ASP A 59 -13.25 8.04 -12.97
CA ASP A 59 -12.75 7.21 -14.06
C ASP A 59 -12.98 7.87 -15.45
N LEU A 60 -13.87 8.84 -15.54
CA LEU A 60 -14.18 9.52 -16.80
C LEU A 60 -13.05 10.43 -17.29
N LYS A 61 -12.18 10.90 -16.39
CA LYS A 61 -11.08 11.81 -16.74
C LYS A 61 -9.87 11.11 -17.34
N TYR A 62 -9.60 9.87 -16.91
CA TYR A 62 -8.36 9.17 -17.28
C TYR A 62 -8.59 7.72 -17.71
N PHE A 63 -9.42 6.96 -17.01
CA PHE A 63 -9.55 5.54 -17.24
C PHE A 63 -10.30 5.21 -18.53
N LEU A 64 -11.51 5.72 -18.70
CA LEU A 64 -12.30 5.50 -19.92
C LEU A 64 -11.61 6.06 -21.18
N PRO A 65 -11.08 7.32 -21.20
CA PRO A 65 -10.34 7.82 -22.36
C PRO A 65 -9.12 6.97 -22.71
N ASN A 66 -8.41 6.46 -21.73
CA ASN A 66 -7.25 5.59 -21.94
C ASN A 66 -7.64 4.22 -22.50
N ILE A 67 -8.76 3.63 -22.06
CA ILE A 67 -9.31 2.40 -22.63
C ILE A 67 -9.63 2.61 -24.11
N VAL A 68 -10.35 3.66 -24.44
CA VAL A 68 -10.75 3.98 -25.81
C VAL A 68 -9.52 4.23 -26.70
N TYR A 69 -8.55 5.00 -26.20
CA TYR A 69 -7.30 5.25 -26.91
C TYR A 69 -6.54 3.96 -27.21
N LEU A 70 -6.35 3.11 -26.21
CA LEU A 70 -5.64 1.84 -26.39
C LEU A 70 -6.40 0.85 -27.28
N ALA A 71 -7.72 0.85 -27.22
CA ALA A 71 -8.56 0.03 -28.09
C ALA A 71 -8.46 0.44 -29.56
N ILE A 72 -8.26 1.74 -29.85
CA ILE A 72 -8.17 2.26 -31.23
C ILE A 72 -6.74 2.19 -31.76
N ASP A 73 -5.75 2.64 -30.97
CA ASP A 73 -4.38 2.90 -31.43
C ASP A 73 -3.42 1.71 -31.23
N LYS A 74 -3.77 0.78 -30.36
CA LYS A 74 -2.98 -0.44 -30.05
C LYS A 74 -3.88 -1.67 -30.06
N ALA A 75 -3.32 -2.85 -30.15
CA ALA A 75 -4.02 -4.13 -30.31
C ALA A 75 -5.16 -4.44 -29.30
N GLY A 76 -5.67 -3.43 -28.59
CA GLY A 76 -6.75 -3.54 -27.61
C GLY A 76 -6.36 -3.10 -26.20
N PHE A 77 -7.31 -3.15 -25.32
CA PHE A 77 -7.16 -2.93 -23.88
C PHE A 77 -7.65 -4.16 -23.12
N GLU A 78 -6.92 -4.56 -22.07
CA GLU A 78 -7.34 -5.60 -21.12
C GLU A 78 -6.94 -5.19 -19.70
N GLY A 79 -7.84 -5.36 -18.73
CA GLY A 79 -7.56 -5.02 -17.33
C GLY A 79 -8.78 -5.10 -16.43
N ASP A 80 -8.54 -5.07 -15.13
CA ASP A 80 -9.60 -5.05 -14.12
C ASP A 80 -10.06 -3.62 -13.83
N GLY A 81 -11.35 -3.45 -13.55
CA GLY A 81 -11.94 -2.18 -13.18
C GLY A 81 -13.10 -2.33 -12.19
N LEU A 82 -13.35 -1.27 -11.45
CA LEU A 82 -14.57 -1.12 -10.67
C LEU A 82 -15.54 -0.29 -11.51
N LEU A 83 -16.65 -0.89 -11.92
CA LEU A 83 -17.69 -0.23 -12.71
C LEU A 83 -18.93 0.02 -11.88
N ARG A 84 -19.76 0.95 -12.33
CA ARG A 84 -20.97 1.38 -11.66
C ARG A 84 -22.18 0.65 -12.22
N GLN A 85 -22.98 0.06 -11.33
CA GLN A 85 -24.30 -0.50 -11.64
C GLN A 85 -25.39 0.60 -11.58
N ARG A 86 -26.59 0.29 -12.06
CA ARG A 86 -27.75 1.20 -12.04
C ARG A 86 -28.09 1.71 -10.64
N ASP A 87 -27.99 0.85 -9.63
CA ASP A 87 -28.27 1.19 -8.23
C ASP A 87 -27.14 2.00 -7.56
N GLY A 88 -26.11 2.36 -8.33
CA GLY A 88 -24.95 3.12 -7.86
C GLY A 88 -23.87 2.29 -7.21
N LYS A 89 -24.07 0.98 -7.00
CA LYS A 89 -23.05 0.09 -6.44
C LYS A 89 -21.92 -0.17 -7.43
N GLY A 90 -20.75 -0.46 -6.86
CA GLY A 90 -19.58 -0.86 -7.63
C GLY A 90 -19.51 -2.36 -7.84
N ILE A 91 -19.20 -2.79 -9.08
CA ILE A 91 -18.95 -4.18 -9.43
C ILE A 91 -17.54 -4.32 -10.00
N PHE A 92 -16.77 -5.30 -9.50
CA PHE A 92 -15.45 -5.61 -10.03
C PHE A 92 -15.56 -6.48 -11.27
N VAL A 93 -15.01 -5.99 -12.37
CA VAL A 93 -15.02 -6.69 -13.66
C VAL A 93 -13.63 -6.76 -14.25
N HIS A 94 -13.35 -7.84 -14.95
CA HIS A 94 -12.30 -7.91 -15.94
C HIS A 94 -12.85 -7.36 -17.25
N LEU A 95 -12.20 -6.33 -17.79
CA LEU A 95 -12.64 -5.57 -18.95
C LEU A 95 -11.66 -5.75 -20.10
N SER A 96 -12.14 -6.15 -21.27
CA SER A 96 -11.40 -6.05 -22.52
C SER A 96 -12.10 -5.10 -23.48
N ALA A 97 -11.33 -4.32 -24.25
CA ALA A 97 -11.84 -3.43 -25.27
C ALA A 97 -10.98 -3.50 -26.54
N ALA A 98 -11.60 -3.60 -27.69
CA ALA A 98 -10.92 -3.62 -28.98
C ALA A 98 -11.72 -2.84 -30.03
N SER A 99 -11.05 -2.26 -31.01
CA SER A 99 -11.69 -1.67 -32.18
C SER A 99 -11.74 -2.66 -33.34
N PHE A 100 -12.79 -2.57 -34.14
CA PHE A 100 -12.90 -3.30 -35.39
C PHE A 100 -13.62 -2.44 -36.45
N LYS A 101 -13.51 -2.86 -37.71
CA LYS A 101 -14.16 -2.18 -38.82
C LYS A 101 -15.17 -3.12 -39.49
N GLU A 102 -16.37 -2.62 -39.75
CA GLU A 102 -17.41 -3.32 -40.48
C GLU A 102 -18.15 -2.32 -41.37
N GLY A 103 -18.37 -2.67 -42.63
CA GLY A 103 -19.05 -1.79 -43.59
C GLY A 103 -18.38 -0.44 -43.86
N GLY A 104 -17.06 -0.31 -43.56
CA GLY A 104 -16.31 0.95 -43.71
C GLY A 104 -16.39 1.85 -42.46
N GLU A 105 -17.19 1.52 -41.49
CA GLU A 105 -17.30 2.21 -40.21
C GLU A 105 -16.48 1.50 -39.11
N SER A 106 -16.01 2.26 -38.12
CA SER A 106 -15.22 1.73 -37.01
C SER A 106 -16.07 1.69 -35.75
N PHE A 107 -15.94 0.61 -35.03
CA PHE A 107 -16.68 0.30 -33.77
C PHE A 107 -15.73 -0.08 -32.66
N LEU A 108 -16.21 0.03 -31.41
CA LEU A 108 -15.51 -0.45 -30.22
C LEU A 108 -16.35 -1.57 -29.57
N ALA A 109 -15.72 -2.72 -29.36
CA ALA A 109 -16.29 -3.85 -28.66
C ALA A 109 -15.73 -3.89 -27.24
N PHE A 110 -16.60 -3.99 -26.27
CA PHE A 110 -16.25 -4.14 -24.85
C PHE A 110 -16.78 -5.48 -24.33
N SER A 111 -15.96 -6.21 -23.61
CA SER A 111 -16.40 -7.36 -22.84
C SER A 111 -16.13 -7.14 -21.36
N PHE A 112 -17.07 -7.57 -20.49
CA PHE A 112 -16.98 -7.42 -19.04
C PHE A 112 -17.30 -8.76 -18.39
N GLN A 113 -16.31 -9.30 -17.68
CA GLN A 113 -16.46 -10.51 -16.90
C GLN A 113 -16.45 -10.18 -15.41
N GLU A 114 -17.48 -10.62 -14.68
CA GLU A 114 -17.52 -10.41 -13.24
C GLU A 114 -16.41 -11.19 -12.53
N ILE A 115 -15.61 -10.51 -11.73
CA ILE A 115 -14.50 -11.09 -10.94
C ILE A 115 -14.71 -10.92 -9.43
N GLN A 116 -15.91 -10.56 -9.00
CA GLN A 116 -16.19 -10.23 -7.60
C GLN A 116 -15.92 -11.42 -6.66
N ARG A 117 -16.27 -12.65 -7.06
CA ARG A 117 -15.99 -13.87 -6.30
C ARG A 117 -14.48 -14.11 -6.16
N LEU A 118 -13.71 -13.93 -7.24
CA LEU A 118 -12.26 -14.08 -7.24
C LEU A 118 -11.61 -13.07 -6.28
N LYS A 119 -11.99 -11.81 -6.38
CA LYS A 119 -11.51 -10.74 -5.48
C LYS A 119 -11.86 -11.00 -4.01
N ARG A 120 -13.03 -11.58 -3.76
CA ARG A 120 -13.42 -11.99 -2.41
C ARG A 120 -12.52 -13.11 -1.87
N LEU A 121 -12.27 -14.14 -2.67
CA LEU A 121 -11.39 -15.26 -2.30
C LEU A 121 -9.93 -14.80 -2.09
N GLU A 122 -9.41 -13.93 -2.94
CA GLU A 122 -8.09 -13.33 -2.75
C GLU A 122 -7.99 -12.58 -1.41
N ARG A 123 -9.04 -11.80 -1.07
CA ARG A 123 -9.12 -11.09 0.23
C ARG A 123 -9.18 -12.06 1.41
N GLU A 124 -10.03 -13.08 1.34
CA GLU A 124 -10.14 -14.11 2.38
C GLU A 124 -8.80 -14.84 2.57
N LYS A 125 -8.11 -15.17 1.48
CA LYS A 125 -6.78 -15.79 1.50
C LYS A 125 -5.73 -14.88 2.16
N LEU A 126 -5.77 -13.57 1.86
CA LEU A 126 -4.87 -12.60 2.47
C LEU A 126 -5.16 -12.45 3.97
N GLU A 127 -6.43 -12.37 4.35
CA GLU A 127 -6.85 -12.34 5.77
C GLU A 127 -6.43 -13.60 6.53
N LEU A 128 -6.58 -14.78 5.92
CA LEU A 128 -6.12 -16.05 6.51
C LEU A 128 -4.61 -16.08 6.68
N ARG A 129 -3.84 -15.59 5.69
CA ARG A 129 -2.39 -15.45 5.82
C ARG A 129 -1.99 -14.51 6.95
N HIS A 130 -2.67 -13.37 7.09
CA HIS A 130 -2.43 -12.44 8.19
C HIS A 130 -2.75 -13.08 9.54
N ARG A 131 -3.87 -13.81 9.67
CA ARG A 131 -4.22 -14.54 10.90
C ARG A 131 -3.23 -15.67 11.21
N ALA A 132 -2.79 -16.42 10.21
CA ALA A 132 -1.77 -17.46 10.39
C ALA A 132 -0.43 -16.88 10.85
N SER A 133 -0.03 -15.73 10.26
CA SER A 133 1.16 -14.99 10.70
C SER A 133 1.04 -14.54 12.16
N LEU A 134 -0.13 -14.05 12.60
CA LEU A 134 -0.39 -13.71 13.99
C LEU A 134 -0.35 -14.95 14.91
N GLY A 135 -0.88 -16.09 14.44
CA GLY A 135 -0.84 -17.35 15.20
C GLY A 135 0.60 -17.83 15.46
N MET A 136 1.49 -17.74 14.48
CA MET A 136 2.92 -18.05 14.64
C MET A 136 3.63 -17.08 15.59
N MET A 137 3.10 -15.88 15.78
CA MET A 137 3.65 -14.89 16.71
C MET A 137 3.28 -15.14 18.18
N VAL A 138 2.28 -15.99 18.48
CA VAL A 138 1.81 -16.18 19.86
C VAL A 138 2.93 -16.68 20.78
N GLU A 139 3.74 -17.59 20.30
CA GLU A 139 4.87 -18.13 21.09
C GLU A 139 5.94 -17.05 21.34
N GLU A 140 6.29 -16.29 20.29
CA GLU A 140 7.24 -15.19 20.40
C GLU A 140 6.71 -14.08 21.33
N ILE A 141 5.42 -13.73 21.20
CA ILE A 141 4.74 -12.79 22.10
C ILE A 141 4.85 -13.27 23.55
N ALA A 142 4.54 -14.55 23.79
CA ALA A 142 4.61 -15.11 25.15
C ALA A 142 6.03 -15.01 25.72
N HIS A 143 7.05 -15.27 24.92
CA HIS A 143 8.45 -15.12 25.32
C HIS A 143 8.82 -13.66 25.60
N GLN A 144 8.46 -12.75 24.70
CA GLN A 144 8.76 -11.32 24.83
C GLN A 144 8.05 -10.66 26.02
N VAL A 145 6.85 -11.11 26.39
CA VAL A 145 6.11 -10.63 27.57
C VAL A 145 6.66 -11.25 28.86
N ARG A 146 7.01 -12.55 28.85
CA ARG A 146 7.53 -13.25 30.02
C ARG A 146 8.85 -12.66 30.53
N ASN A 147 9.72 -12.20 29.62
CA ASN A 147 11.03 -11.65 29.96
C ASN A 147 10.95 -10.41 30.87
N PRO A 148 10.26 -9.30 30.49
CA PRO A 148 10.12 -8.14 31.37
C PRO A 148 9.36 -8.46 32.66
N ILE A 149 8.34 -9.35 32.61
CA ILE A 149 7.63 -9.79 33.84
C ILE A 149 8.58 -10.48 34.80
N ALA A 150 9.43 -11.40 34.33
CA ALA A 150 10.43 -12.05 35.14
C ALA A 150 11.44 -11.07 35.74
N THR A 151 11.87 -10.07 34.95
CA THR A 151 12.78 -8.99 35.38
C THR A 151 12.14 -8.15 36.49
N ILE A 152 10.88 -7.71 36.29
CA ILE A 152 10.09 -6.98 37.29
C ILE A 152 9.99 -7.78 38.58
N GLY A 153 9.61 -9.06 38.48
CA GLY A 153 9.51 -9.97 39.65
C GLY A 153 10.83 -10.11 40.39
N GLY A 154 11.94 -10.29 39.67
CA GLY A 154 13.27 -10.38 40.27
C GLY A 154 13.70 -9.11 40.99
N TYR A 155 13.45 -7.94 40.46
CA TYR A 155 13.76 -6.67 41.13
C TYR A 155 12.79 -6.38 42.27
N ALA A 156 11.51 -6.72 42.16
CA ALA A 156 10.55 -6.62 43.24
C ALA A 156 10.97 -7.48 44.47
N GLN A 157 11.41 -8.72 44.22
CA GLN A 157 11.96 -9.57 45.30
C GLN A 157 13.22 -8.98 45.96
N ARG A 158 14.10 -8.34 45.19
CA ARG A 158 15.29 -7.67 45.75
C ARG A 158 14.90 -6.43 46.56
N LEU A 159 13.89 -5.68 46.12
CA LEU A 159 13.33 -4.55 46.88
C LEU A 159 12.78 -4.98 48.23
N MET A 160 12.06 -6.11 48.29
CA MET A 160 11.54 -6.64 49.56
C MET A 160 12.65 -7.00 50.57
N LYS A 161 13.84 -7.35 50.08
CA LYS A 161 15.01 -7.70 50.91
C LYS A 161 15.94 -6.52 51.17
N ALA A 162 15.77 -5.39 50.51
CA ALA A 162 16.65 -4.24 50.62
C ALA A 162 16.17 -3.31 51.74
N SER A 163 17.14 -2.66 52.43
CA SER A 163 16.81 -1.57 53.36
C SER A 163 16.28 -0.38 52.55
N VAL A 164 15.23 0.28 53.05
CA VAL A 164 14.58 1.44 52.40
C VAL A 164 15.57 2.59 52.08
N SER A 165 16.61 2.73 52.92
CA SER A 165 17.63 3.78 52.77
C SER A 165 18.82 3.35 51.89
N SER A 166 18.77 2.18 51.26
CA SER A 166 19.88 1.73 50.41
C SER A 166 19.92 2.48 49.06
N PRO A 167 21.06 2.96 48.55
CA PRO A 167 21.19 3.51 47.22
C PRO A 167 20.73 2.56 46.09
N LYS A 168 20.79 1.26 46.36
CA LYS A 168 20.33 0.20 45.43
C LYS A 168 18.81 0.16 45.27
N THR A 169 18.07 0.62 46.28
CA THR A 169 16.59 0.63 46.27
C THR A 169 16.05 1.47 45.11
N LYS A 170 16.59 2.68 44.94
CA LYS A 170 16.21 3.55 43.82
C LYS A 170 16.49 2.89 42.47
N ALA A 171 17.67 2.31 42.28
CA ALA A 171 18.06 1.63 41.06
C ALA A 171 17.12 0.42 40.75
N TYR A 172 16.66 -0.31 41.74
CA TYR A 172 15.71 -1.40 41.52
C TYR A 172 14.33 -0.88 41.14
N ILE A 173 13.85 0.20 41.77
CA ILE A 173 12.60 0.86 41.40
C ILE A 173 12.65 1.36 39.94
N ASP A 174 13.74 2.04 39.57
CA ASP A 174 13.93 2.56 38.21
C ASP A 174 13.90 1.45 37.15
N ARG A 175 14.48 0.27 37.48
CA ARG A 175 14.42 -0.90 36.60
C ARG A 175 13.02 -1.48 36.46
N VAL A 176 12.27 -1.59 37.57
CA VAL A 176 10.88 -2.06 37.54
C VAL A 176 10.02 -1.12 36.66
N LEU A 177 10.17 0.18 36.85
CA LEU A 177 9.44 1.19 36.08
C LEU A 177 9.82 1.15 34.59
N GLN A 178 11.10 0.95 34.28
CA GLN A 178 11.59 0.82 32.90
C GLN A 178 10.97 -0.39 32.19
N GLU A 179 10.95 -1.56 32.83
CA GLU A 179 10.38 -2.77 32.25
C GLU A 179 8.84 -2.70 32.14
N ALA A 180 8.17 -2.05 33.10
CA ALA A 180 6.74 -1.81 33.02
C ALA A 180 6.38 -0.92 31.82
N LYS A 181 7.10 0.18 31.61
CA LYS A 181 6.94 1.05 30.42
C LYS A 181 7.22 0.29 29.12
N ARG A 182 8.19 -0.61 29.12
CA ARG A 182 8.50 -1.46 27.97
C ARG A 182 7.36 -2.39 27.63
N LEU A 183 6.72 -3.00 28.65
CA LEU A 183 5.52 -3.83 28.45
C LEU A 183 4.35 -3.03 27.87
N GLU A 184 4.09 -1.85 28.42
CA GLU A 184 3.06 -0.96 27.92
C GLU A 184 3.26 -0.63 26.44
N GLU A 185 4.48 -0.25 26.07
CA GLU A 185 4.84 0.04 24.67
C GLU A 185 4.71 -1.18 23.77
N MET A 186 5.06 -2.38 24.27
CA MET A 186 4.90 -3.63 23.55
C MET A 186 3.42 -3.92 23.25
N ILE A 187 2.56 -3.79 24.26
CA ILE A 187 1.11 -3.99 24.10
C ILE A 187 0.55 -2.99 23.10
N ARG A 188 0.94 -1.72 23.17
CA ARG A 188 0.51 -0.67 22.25
C ARG A 188 0.89 -0.98 20.81
N GLN A 189 2.15 -1.37 20.55
CA GLN A 189 2.61 -1.71 19.19
C GLN A 189 1.96 -2.99 18.67
N MET A 190 1.68 -3.97 19.52
CA MET A 190 0.91 -5.15 19.14
C MET A 190 -0.52 -4.77 18.74
N GLU A 191 -1.20 -3.96 19.54
CA GLU A 191 -2.54 -3.50 19.21
C GLU A 191 -2.57 -2.73 17.91
N GLU A 192 -1.58 -1.88 17.66
CA GLU A 192 -1.44 -1.10 16.43
C GLU A 192 -1.27 -2.01 15.20
N LEU A 193 -0.48 -3.09 15.32
CA LEU A 193 -0.30 -4.05 14.23
C LEU A 193 -1.53 -4.95 14.02
N VAL A 194 -2.14 -5.45 15.11
CA VAL A 194 -3.30 -6.35 15.06
C VAL A 194 -4.55 -5.62 14.58
N LYS A 195 -4.80 -4.44 15.14
CA LYS A 195 -5.96 -3.60 14.84
C LYS A 195 -5.74 -2.68 13.65
N MET A 196 -4.67 -2.87 12.87
CA MET A 196 -4.38 -2.05 11.70
C MET A 196 -5.62 -2.02 10.80
N PRO A 197 -6.25 -0.86 10.60
CA PRO A 197 -7.46 -0.74 9.80
C PRO A 197 -7.13 -1.00 8.32
N ARG A 198 -8.15 -1.38 7.56
CA ARG A 198 -8.02 -1.36 6.10
C ARG A 198 -7.76 0.08 5.64
N PRO A 199 -6.83 0.31 4.71
CA PRO A 199 -6.53 1.66 4.25
C PRO A 199 -7.78 2.34 3.66
N VAL A 200 -8.05 3.55 4.11
CA VAL A 200 -9.05 4.44 3.53
C VAL A 200 -8.32 5.41 2.62
N PHE A 201 -8.33 5.09 1.31
CA PHE A 201 -7.61 5.88 0.32
C PHE A 201 -8.32 7.19 0.06
N GLN A 202 -7.62 8.28 0.32
CA GLN A 202 -8.06 9.63 0.02
C GLN A 202 -7.04 10.33 -0.88
N ARG A 203 -7.49 11.34 -1.61
CA ARG A 203 -6.64 12.16 -2.47
C ARG A 203 -5.86 13.13 -1.60
N GLU A 204 -4.59 12.83 -1.34
CA GLU A 204 -3.72 13.58 -0.44
C GLU A 204 -2.52 14.17 -1.18
N LYS A 205 -2.07 15.34 -0.77
CA LYS A 205 -0.78 15.90 -1.20
C LYS A 205 0.34 15.21 -0.40
N PHE A 206 1.12 14.40 -1.08
CA PHE A 206 2.13 13.56 -0.42
C PHE A 206 3.19 14.40 0.31
N LEU A 207 3.58 15.54 -0.25
CA LEU A 207 4.50 16.48 0.36
C LEU A 207 4.00 16.96 1.74
N GLU A 208 2.74 17.39 1.85
CA GLU A 208 2.16 17.84 3.12
C GLU A 208 2.15 16.74 4.19
N VAL A 209 1.95 15.49 3.78
CA VAL A 209 2.00 14.32 4.69
C VAL A 209 3.41 14.13 5.23
N VAL A 210 4.43 14.24 4.37
CA VAL A 210 5.83 14.13 4.76
C VAL A 210 6.25 15.28 5.68
N GLU A 211 5.95 16.52 5.31
CA GLU A 211 6.29 17.71 6.11
C GLU A 211 5.68 17.65 7.51
N ARG A 212 4.40 17.32 7.63
CA ARG A 212 3.73 17.15 8.94
C ARG A 212 4.38 16.07 9.79
N THR A 213 4.76 14.96 9.17
CA THR A 213 5.43 13.87 9.89
C THR A 213 6.80 14.34 10.40
N LEU A 214 7.57 15.02 9.56
CA LEU A 214 8.86 15.58 9.96
C LEU A 214 8.73 16.60 11.09
N GLN A 215 7.72 17.47 11.01
CA GLN A 215 7.44 18.46 12.05
C GLN A 215 7.12 17.78 13.39
N SER A 216 6.26 16.77 13.39
CA SER A 216 5.90 16.03 14.59
C SER A 216 7.09 15.30 15.21
N VAL A 217 7.87 14.59 14.40
CA VAL A 217 9.02 13.81 14.88
C VAL A 217 10.19 14.70 15.35
N SER A 218 10.38 15.87 14.75
CA SER A 218 11.44 16.82 15.14
C SER A 218 11.24 17.40 16.54
N GLN A 219 10.01 17.40 17.06
CA GLN A 219 9.69 17.91 18.40
C GLN A 219 10.09 16.93 19.53
N VAL A 220 10.35 15.67 19.18
CA VAL A 220 10.77 14.66 20.15
C VAL A 220 12.16 15.01 20.70
N GLU A 221 12.34 14.89 22.02
CA GLU A 221 13.57 15.32 22.70
C GLU A 221 14.86 14.69 22.11
N LYS A 222 14.79 13.42 21.72
CA LYS A 222 15.90 12.70 21.06
C LYS A 222 16.26 13.26 19.68
N ALA A 223 15.38 14.04 19.05
CA ALA A 223 15.57 14.62 17.72
C ALA A 223 16.14 16.05 17.74
N LYS A 224 16.17 16.73 18.91
CA LYS A 224 16.60 18.14 19.03
C LYS A 224 17.99 18.46 18.46
N GLU A 225 18.88 17.49 18.45
CA GLU A 225 20.25 17.67 17.91
C GLU A 225 20.41 17.14 16.48
N ILE A 226 19.33 16.69 15.84
CA ILE A 226 19.35 16.08 14.50
C ILE A 226 18.78 17.07 13.50
N SER A 227 19.52 17.31 12.41
CA SER A 227 19.03 18.11 11.30
C SER A 227 18.26 17.24 10.32
N PHE A 228 17.03 17.64 10.00
CA PHE A 228 16.20 17.03 8.96
C PHE A 228 16.33 17.85 7.68
N ASN A 229 16.65 17.20 6.58
CA ASN A 229 16.75 17.82 5.27
C ASN A 229 15.77 17.16 4.32
N LEU A 230 14.77 17.91 3.87
CA LEU A 230 13.81 17.47 2.87
C LEU A 230 14.25 17.97 1.50
N GLU A 231 14.46 17.07 0.57
CA GLU A 231 14.84 17.35 -0.81
C GLU A 231 13.75 16.78 -1.74
N GLU A 232 13.31 17.59 -2.68
CA GLU A 232 12.28 17.23 -3.65
C GLU A 232 12.84 17.20 -5.06
N ARG A 233 12.43 16.21 -5.84
CA ARG A 233 12.76 16.12 -7.26
C ARG A 233 11.52 15.76 -8.08
N SER A 234 11.23 16.58 -9.07
CA SER A 234 10.15 16.33 -10.06
C SER A 234 8.72 16.33 -9.47
N LEU A 235 8.52 16.87 -8.26
CA LEU A 235 7.20 17.20 -7.75
C LEU A 235 6.85 18.60 -8.22
N LYS A 236 5.81 18.73 -9.05
CA LYS A 236 5.27 20.03 -9.48
C LYS A 236 4.32 20.62 -8.43
N GLY A 237 4.61 20.47 -7.13
CA GLY A 237 3.91 21.08 -6.00
C GLY A 237 2.43 20.72 -5.78
N GLU A 238 1.74 20.24 -6.80
CA GLU A 238 0.28 19.98 -6.77
C GLU A 238 -0.08 18.51 -7.04
N GLU A 239 0.87 17.59 -6.95
CA GLU A 239 0.57 16.19 -7.24
C GLU A 239 -0.15 15.52 -6.06
N TYR A 240 -1.33 14.98 -6.36
CA TYR A 240 -2.16 14.23 -5.43
C TYR A 240 -2.00 12.73 -5.65
N PHE A 241 -2.01 11.99 -4.54
CA PHE A 241 -1.93 10.54 -4.54
C PHE A 241 -3.04 9.94 -3.69
N TYR A 242 -3.50 8.75 -4.06
CA TYR A 242 -4.48 8.02 -3.27
C TYR A 242 -3.77 7.18 -2.22
N ILE A 243 -3.71 7.68 -1.00
CA ILE A 243 -3.07 7.03 0.16
C ILE A 243 -3.98 7.13 1.39
N ASP A 244 -3.77 6.24 2.35
CA ASP A 244 -4.25 6.44 3.71
C ASP A 244 -3.24 7.29 4.47
N ARG A 245 -3.60 8.53 4.69
CA ARG A 245 -2.75 9.52 5.37
C ARG A 245 -2.28 9.05 6.75
N GLY A 246 -3.19 8.46 7.55
CA GLY A 246 -2.89 8.04 8.90
C GLY A 246 -1.86 6.92 8.94
N LEU A 247 -2.03 5.92 8.08
CA LEU A 247 -1.11 4.79 7.98
C LEU A 247 0.26 5.20 7.45
N VAL A 248 0.31 6.10 6.46
CA VAL A 248 1.57 6.62 5.90
C VAL A 248 2.34 7.44 6.94
N ILE A 249 1.66 8.34 7.69
CA ILE A 249 2.29 9.11 8.79
C ILE A 249 2.92 8.16 9.81
N ARG A 250 2.19 7.12 10.25
CA ARG A 250 2.71 6.14 11.23
C ARG A 250 3.92 5.39 10.70
N ALA A 251 3.87 4.92 9.46
CA ALA A 251 4.98 4.21 8.84
C ALA A 251 6.24 5.08 8.73
N LEU A 252 6.07 6.34 8.30
CA LEU A 252 7.17 7.30 8.25
C LEU A 252 7.72 7.62 9.64
N SER A 253 6.86 7.74 10.65
CA SER A 253 7.27 7.94 12.04
C SER A 253 8.14 6.79 12.54
N HIS A 254 7.76 5.52 12.30
CA HIS A 254 8.58 4.36 12.66
C HIS A 254 9.96 4.37 11.99
N ILE A 255 10.03 4.76 10.70
CA ILE A 255 11.31 4.85 9.97
C ILE A 255 12.18 5.97 10.54
N LEU A 256 11.60 7.14 10.78
CA LEU A 256 12.31 8.30 11.31
C LEU A 256 12.81 8.06 12.75
N GLU A 257 11.99 7.44 13.61
CA GLU A 257 12.38 7.05 14.95
C GLU A 257 13.56 6.05 14.95
N ASN A 258 13.54 5.06 14.04
CA ASN A 258 14.65 4.14 13.87
C ASN A 258 15.94 4.88 13.45
N SER A 259 15.81 5.86 12.55
CA SER A 259 16.93 6.68 12.08
C SER A 259 17.50 7.58 13.19
N ILE A 260 16.64 8.24 13.99
CA ILE A 260 17.02 9.06 15.13
C ILE A 260 17.83 8.24 16.14
N GLU A 261 17.35 7.05 16.46
CA GLU A 261 18.02 6.18 17.42
C GLU A 261 19.32 5.60 16.88
N SER A 262 19.36 5.30 15.57
CA SER A 262 20.60 4.84 14.92
C SER A 262 21.71 5.87 14.98
N ILE A 263 21.37 7.17 14.95
CA ILE A 263 22.30 8.28 15.07
C ILE A 263 22.70 8.52 16.54
N GLY A 264 21.74 8.41 17.48
CA GLY A 264 21.92 8.80 18.89
C GLY A 264 22.89 7.93 19.70
N GLN A 265 23.15 6.70 19.28
CA GLN A 265 24.02 5.75 19.99
C GLN A 265 25.53 5.96 19.75
N GLY A 266 25.92 6.79 18.79
CA GLY A 266 27.34 7.03 18.48
C GLY A 266 27.86 8.34 19.06
N LYS A 267 29.08 8.35 19.65
CA LYS A 267 29.87 9.57 19.94
C LYS A 267 30.27 10.25 18.62
N ARG A 268 29.32 10.68 17.81
CA ARG A 268 29.55 11.20 16.47
C ARG A 268 29.61 12.73 16.47
N LYS A 269 30.48 13.29 15.62
CA LYS A 269 30.56 14.74 15.41
C LYS A 269 29.21 15.28 14.94
N LYS A 270 28.83 16.49 15.35
CA LYS A 270 27.57 17.19 15.06
C LYS A 270 27.16 17.15 13.58
N GLU A 271 28.15 17.19 12.66
CA GLU A 271 27.96 17.11 11.20
C GLU A 271 27.35 15.78 10.69
N ARG A 272 27.42 14.71 11.46
CA ARG A 272 26.85 13.40 11.11
C ARG A 272 25.44 13.18 11.66
N LYS A 273 24.94 14.08 12.50
CA LYS A 273 23.57 14.03 13.04
C LYS A 273 22.58 14.62 12.04
N ARG A 274 22.43 13.95 10.89
CA ARG A 274 21.54 14.39 9.82
C ARG A 274 20.72 13.22 9.30
N ILE A 275 19.42 13.46 9.10
CA ILE A 275 18.50 12.60 8.37
C ILE A 275 18.12 13.34 7.10
N ARG A 276 18.29 12.70 5.95
CA ARG A 276 17.83 13.22 4.66
C ARG A 276 16.57 12.47 4.27
N VAL A 277 15.55 13.23 3.90
CA VAL A 277 14.32 12.72 3.32
C VAL A 277 14.28 13.21 1.89
N PHE A 278 14.26 12.28 0.96
CA PHE A 278 14.21 12.57 -0.47
C PHE A 278 12.90 12.10 -1.03
N LEU A 279 12.20 13.00 -1.70
CA LEU A 279 10.92 12.76 -2.33
C LEU A 279 11.05 12.91 -3.84
N ALA A 280 10.74 11.87 -4.58
CA ALA A 280 10.78 11.86 -6.03
C ALA A 280 9.48 11.33 -6.60
N CYS A 281 9.11 11.84 -7.77
CA CYS A 281 7.94 11.43 -8.49
C CYS A 281 8.29 11.19 -9.96
N ASN A 282 7.80 10.07 -10.51
CA ASN A 282 7.83 9.79 -11.94
C ASN A 282 6.40 9.53 -12.44
N GLU A 283 6.23 9.11 -13.68
CA GLU A 283 4.90 8.87 -14.28
C GLU A 283 4.11 7.75 -13.58
N GLU A 284 4.79 6.77 -13.01
CA GLU A 284 4.17 5.56 -12.44
C GLU A 284 4.09 5.56 -10.93
N ASN A 285 5.08 6.14 -10.25
CA ASN A 285 5.28 5.98 -8.82
C ASN A 285 5.67 7.30 -8.14
N VAL A 286 5.41 7.37 -6.85
CA VAL A 286 6.06 8.32 -5.93
C VAL A 286 6.96 7.53 -4.99
N GLU A 287 8.17 8.03 -4.80
CA GLU A 287 9.17 7.44 -3.93
C GLU A 287 9.53 8.38 -2.80
N ILE A 288 9.58 7.85 -1.59
CA ILE A 288 10.15 8.54 -0.44
C ILE A 288 11.31 7.72 0.10
N SER A 289 12.48 8.33 0.19
CA SER A 289 13.68 7.72 0.78
C SER A 289 14.08 8.47 2.03
N VAL A 290 14.24 7.73 3.14
CA VAL A 290 14.76 8.24 4.40
C VAL A 290 16.15 7.68 4.59
N SER A 291 17.17 8.56 4.65
CA SER A 291 18.58 8.18 4.77
C SER A 291 19.18 8.77 6.04
N ASP A 292 19.70 7.90 6.88
CA ASP A 292 20.48 8.26 8.06
C ASP A 292 21.98 7.96 7.88
N ARG A 293 22.80 8.57 8.73
CA ARG A 293 24.21 8.26 8.86
C ARG A 293 24.51 7.56 10.19
N GLY A 294 23.59 6.73 10.65
CA GLY A 294 23.67 5.98 11.88
C GLY A 294 24.62 4.78 11.83
N GLU A 295 24.41 3.82 12.73
CA GLU A 295 25.26 2.63 12.85
C GLU A 295 25.15 1.68 11.67
N GLY A 296 24.05 1.76 10.92
CA GLY A 296 23.73 0.81 9.85
C GLY A 296 23.36 -0.57 10.36
N ILE A 297 22.99 -1.45 9.44
CA ILE A 297 22.50 -2.80 9.70
C ILE A 297 23.50 -3.83 9.14
N PRO A 298 23.93 -4.82 9.95
CA PRO A 298 24.77 -5.92 9.46
C PRO A 298 24.03 -6.74 8.39
N LYS A 299 24.74 -7.18 7.34
CA LYS A 299 24.15 -7.98 6.23
C LYS A 299 23.33 -9.17 6.71
N LYS A 300 23.81 -9.91 7.73
CA LYS A 300 23.14 -11.08 8.30
C LYS A 300 21.76 -10.78 8.90
N ASN A 301 21.46 -9.52 9.18
CA ASN A 301 20.19 -9.10 9.78
C ASN A 301 19.21 -8.54 8.74
N LEU A 302 19.66 -8.18 7.52
CA LEU A 302 18.83 -7.52 6.52
C LEU A 302 17.60 -8.34 6.12
N ASP A 303 17.72 -9.66 6.07
CA ASP A 303 16.60 -10.54 5.72
C ASP A 303 15.55 -10.63 6.84
N ARG A 304 15.98 -10.38 8.07
CA ARG A 304 15.17 -10.55 9.29
C ARG A 304 14.53 -9.26 9.84
N ILE A 305 14.96 -8.09 9.38
CA ILE A 305 14.49 -6.80 9.93
C ILE A 305 12.98 -6.55 9.79
N PHE A 306 12.31 -7.30 8.93
CA PHE A 306 10.86 -7.27 8.75
C PHE A 306 10.13 -8.36 9.53
N GLU A 307 10.88 -9.30 10.15
CA GLU A 307 10.29 -10.31 11.01
C GLU A 307 9.73 -9.63 12.27
N PRO A 308 8.52 -9.97 12.69
CA PRO A 308 7.96 -9.45 13.94
C PRO A 308 8.87 -9.76 15.12
N PHE A 309 8.97 -8.82 16.06
CA PHE A 309 9.79 -8.89 17.25
C PHE A 309 11.31 -8.97 17.01
N PHE A 310 11.75 -8.94 15.76
CA PHE A 310 13.18 -8.87 15.50
C PHE A 310 13.72 -7.49 15.85
N SER A 311 14.62 -7.44 16.80
CA SER A 311 15.33 -6.22 17.20
C SER A 311 16.76 -6.55 17.62
N THR A 312 17.70 -5.72 17.22
CA THR A 312 19.08 -5.75 17.73
C THR A 312 19.23 -4.90 19.00
N ARG A 313 18.15 -4.24 19.45
CA ARG A 313 18.12 -3.36 20.61
C ARG A 313 17.19 -3.92 21.67
N PRO A 314 17.71 -4.17 22.88
CA PRO A 314 16.90 -4.72 23.96
C PRO A 314 15.67 -3.88 24.33
N GLU A 315 15.76 -2.55 24.13
CA GLU A 315 14.70 -1.61 24.51
C GLU A 315 13.57 -1.54 23.47
N ARG A 316 13.76 -2.12 22.26
CA ARG A 316 12.79 -2.06 21.18
C ARG A 316 12.04 -3.37 21.00
N VAL A 317 10.76 -3.25 20.74
CA VAL A 317 9.86 -4.40 20.54
C VAL A 317 10.09 -5.11 19.21
N GLY A 318 10.54 -4.37 18.17
CA GLY A 318 10.81 -4.94 16.85
C GLY A 318 9.58 -5.09 15.95
N LEU A 319 8.53 -4.29 16.16
CA LEU A 319 7.30 -4.33 15.36
C LEU A 319 7.19 -3.18 14.34
N GLY A 320 8.01 -2.13 14.46
CA GLY A 320 7.90 -0.94 13.62
C GLY A 320 8.10 -1.20 12.12
N LEU A 321 9.15 -1.95 11.72
CA LEU A 321 9.38 -2.28 10.31
C LEU A 321 8.40 -3.32 9.78
N THR A 322 7.88 -4.19 10.64
CA THR A 322 6.78 -5.12 10.30
C THR A 322 5.51 -4.32 9.95
N PHE A 323 5.18 -3.28 10.72
CA PHE A 323 4.09 -2.36 10.43
C PHE A 323 4.30 -1.65 9.08
N VAL A 324 5.50 -1.11 8.83
CA VAL A 324 5.84 -0.45 7.56
C VAL A 324 5.66 -1.38 6.38
N LYS A 325 6.16 -2.62 6.48
CA LYS A 325 6.02 -3.62 5.41
C LYS A 325 4.55 -3.92 5.12
N ARG A 326 3.74 -4.19 6.14
CA ARG A 326 2.30 -4.45 5.98
C ARG A 326 1.57 -3.26 5.37
N MET A 327 1.84 -2.04 5.85
CA MET A 327 1.27 -0.81 5.29
C MET A 327 1.60 -0.68 3.80
N MET A 328 2.84 -0.95 3.39
CA MET A 328 3.26 -0.91 1.98
C MET A 328 2.56 -1.98 1.15
N GLU A 329 2.42 -3.21 1.65
CA GLU A 329 1.67 -4.29 1.00
C GLU A 329 0.20 -3.89 0.79
N ASP A 330 -0.45 -3.34 1.83
CA ASP A 330 -1.84 -2.87 1.76
C ASP A 330 -2.02 -1.67 0.81
N HIS A 331 -0.98 -0.85 0.61
CA HIS A 331 -0.94 0.22 -0.38
C HIS A 331 -0.54 -0.24 -1.77
N GLY A 332 -0.20 -1.52 -1.96
CA GLY A 332 0.30 -2.06 -3.23
C GLY A 332 1.67 -1.46 -3.61
N GLY A 333 2.41 -0.97 -2.64
CA GLY A 333 3.72 -0.38 -2.79
C GLY A 333 4.85 -1.37 -2.55
N LYS A 334 6.08 -0.85 -2.61
CA LYS A 334 7.31 -1.63 -2.37
C LYS A 334 8.18 -0.94 -1.34
N ILE A 335 8.88 -1.73 -0.53
CA ILE A 335 9.91 -1.26 0.39
C ILE A 335 11.27 -1.80 -0.02
N ARG A 336 12.28 -0.94 -0.05
CA ARG A 336 13.68 -1.29 -0.29
C ARG A 336 14.55 -0.73 0.83
N ILE A 337 15.52 -1.52 1.29
CA ILE A 337 16.48 -1.11 2.32
C ILE A 337 17.89 -1.33 1.81
N GLU A 338 18.69 -0.28 1.93
CA GLU A 338 20.10 -0.29 1.66
C GLU A 338 20.84 0.14 2.93
N SER A 339 21.68 -0.73 3.45
CA SER A 339 22.40 -0.43 4.69
C SER A 339 23.80 -1.01 4.70
N ARG A 340 24.71 -0.27 5.26
CA ARG A 340 26.08 -0.71 5.50
C ARG A 340 26.49 -0.36 6.92
N LEU A 341 27.01 -1.34 7.63
CA LEU A 341 27.46 -1.18 9.02
C LEU A 341 28.43 0.03 9.11
N ARG A 342 28.21 0.87 10.12
CA ARG A 342 28.93 2.14 10.38
C ARG A 342 28.81 3.21 9.29
N SER A 343 27.98 3.02 8.29
CA SER A 343 27.77 3.99 7.20
C SER A 343 26.39 4.61 7.21
N GLY A 344 25.39 3.93 7.79
CA GLY A 344 24.01 4.35 7.88
C GLY A 344 23.06 3.45 7.12
N THR A 345 21.80 3.87 7.04
CA THR A 345 20.72 3.13 6.40
C THR A 345 19.91 4.07 5.52
N THR A 346 19.46 3.57 4.38
CA THR A 346 18.46 4.21 3.51
C THR A 346 17.29 3.27 3.35
N ILE A 347 16.09 3.74 3.68
CA ILE A 347 14.82 3.04 3.46
C ILE A 347 14.05 3.81 2.42
N THR A 348 13.66 3.12 1.33
CA THR A 348 12.88 3.67 0.23
C THR A 348 11.53 3.01 0.18
N LEU A 349 10.46 3.80 0.22
CA LEU A 349 9.08 3.40 0.02
C LEU A 349 8.64 3.89 -1.35
N THR A 350 8.12 2.99 -2.18
CA THR A 350 7.63 3.28 -3.53
C THR A 350 6.13 3.03 -3.57
N PHE A 351 5.34 4.08 -3.78
CA PHE A 351 3.89 4.00 -3.90
C PHE A 351 3.48 4.12 -5.37
N PRO A 352 2.59 3.26 -5.88
CA PRO A 352 2.07 3.40 -7.23
C PRO A 352 1.11 4.61 -7.32
N LYS A 353 1.25 5.43 -8.37
CA LYS A 353 0.30 6.52 -8.64
C LYS A 353 -1.07 5.98 -9.01
N ASP A 354 -1.10 4.95 -9.83
CA ASP A 354 -2.32 4.26 -10.23
C ASP A 354 -2.29 2.82 -9.69
N ARG A 355 -3.04 2.58 -8.62
CA ARG A 355 -3.18 1.26 -8.00
C ARG A 355 -3.80 0.23 -8.95
N ARG A 356 -4.56 0.69 -9.94
CA ARG A 356 -5.19 -0.17 -10.95
C ARG A 356 -4.16 -0.80 -11.89
N ARG A 357 -2.98 -0.17 -12.08
CA ARG A 357 -1.88 -0.73 -12.89
C ARG A 357 -1.15 -1.92 -12.24
N LEU A 358 -1.16 -2.03 -10.91
CA LEU A 358 -0.53 -3.17 -10.21
C LEU A 358 -1.27 -4.49 -10.44
N ILE A 359 -2.59 -4.43 -10.57
CA ILE A 359 -3.43 -5.58 -10.89
C ILE A 359 -3.07 -6.14 -12.28
N ARG A 360 -2.58 -5.30 -13.20
CA ARG A 360 -2.14 -5.70 -14.56
C ARG A 360 -0.81 -6.45 -14.61
N ARG A 361 0.15 -6.15 -13.72
CA ARG A 361 1.50 -6.75 -13.79
C ARG A 361 1.58 -8.16 -13.22
N GLU A 362 0.71 -8.53 -12.30
CA GLU A 362 0.69 -9.87 -11.71
C GLU A 362 0.09 -10.94 -12.63
N TRP A 363 -0.64 -10.53 -13.69
CA TRP A 363 -1.33 -11.43 -14.60
C TRP A 363 -0.63 -11.66 -15.95
N VAL A 364 0.40 -10.90 -16.28
CA VAL A 364 1.24 -11.19 -17.44
C VAL A 364 2.28 -12.21 -17.01
N SER A 365 2.08 -13.48 -17.42
CA SER A 365 3.06 -14.54 -17.14
C SER A 365 4.44 -14.15 -17.70
N PRO A 366 5.54 -14.57 -17.07
CA PRO A 366 6.90 -14.32 -17.60
C PRO A 366 7.10 -14.78 -19.04
N GLU A 367 6.33 -15.77 -19.48
CA GLU A 367 6.34 -16.30 -20.85
C GLU A 367 5.70 -15.34 -21.87
N ALA A 368 4.65 -14.61 -21.48
CA ALA A 368 4.02 -13.59 -22.32
C ALA A 368 4.86 -12.32 -22.44
N GLN A 369 5.67 -11.98 -21.45
CA GLN A 369 6.62 -10.85 -21.54
C GLN A 369 7.73 -11.11 -22.58
N ASN A 370 8.25 -12.33 -22.66
CA ASN A 370 9.30 -12.68 -23.61
C ASN A 370 8.82 -12.72 -25.08
N SER A 371 7.53 -12.95 -25.33
CA SER A 371 6.97 -12.95 -26.70
C SER A 371 6.69 -11.56 -27.24
N LEU A 372 6.54 -10.53 -26.39
CA LEU A 372 6.26 -9.15 -26.76
C LEU A 372 7.53 -8.31 -27.01
N PHE A 373 8.70 -8.77 -26.56
CA PHE A 373 9.98 -8.07 -26.73
C PHE A 373 10.94 -8.77 -27.73
N SER A 374 10.48 -9.81 -28.42
CA SER A 374 11.28 -10.54 -29.42
C SER A 374 10.78 -10.33 -30.87
N LYS A 375 10.33 -9.12 -31.19
CA LYS A 375 10.16 -8.69 -32.59
C LYS A 375 10.54 -7.23 -32.77
#